data_dcc95d5d2664078c27c7144bf8a7d90c
#
_entry.id   dcc95d5d2664078c27c7144bf8a7d90c
#
_cell.length_a   1.000
_cell.length_b   1.000
_cell.length_c   1.000
_cell.angle_alpha   90.00
_cell.angle_beta   90.00
_cell.angle_gamma   90.00
#
_symmetry.space_group_name_H-M   'P 1'
#
loop_
_entity.id
_entity.type
_entity.pdbx_description
1 polymer ?
#
loop_
_entity_poly.entity_id
_entity_poly.type
_entity_poly.pdbx_seq_one_letter_code
_entity_poly.pdbx_strand_id
1 'polypeptide(L)'
;MDRRIPLERLRNRFRPARETRVSLSHAARSLRPRIAREIEVIEEEVAPVAEEEERNEIMAELLHVGIDLGTSRSAISASNGERFVVDSFVGWPVDMVARKVLKREVLIGHEAVSNRTMLDLHRPLERGLLKEGSDKDVEAVRELLKHLLRLVGVSSNGRVNASDVRAVVGVPAAALRTNKQYLRNSMKGIVDSLLIVSEPFAVAYGLDALLHTMIVDIGAGTTDFCVMKGRYPTEEDQRTLTIAGDSIDTQLLKLIEERYPQANVTIFMVREWKEKFSFVNDSRERIIVTAPVRGVPTELDITAEMKTACETLLAPVIETMLDLLARVEPEFQERVRNNIILSGGGGLIRGLGVALENALRSVGGGKVRYMEDPVFVGSDGGLALAMDAPEGDWEKLTA
;
A
#
# COMPACT_ATOMS: atom_id res chain seq x y z
N MET A 1 -13.85 -5.74 -11.47
CA MET A 1 -14.96 -5.38 -10.55
C MET A 1 -14.35 -4.50 -9.47
N ASP A 2 -14.57 -3.20 -9.58
CA ASP A 2 -14.09 -2.22 -8.60
C ASP A 2 -14.85 -2.42 -7.29
N ARG A 3 -14.14 -2.76 -6.23
CA ARG A 3 -14.77 -2.93 -4.90
C ARG A 3 -14.64 -1.62 -4.13
N ARG A 4 -15.74 -0.88 -4.02
CA ARG A 4 -15.88 0.27 -3.11
C ARG A 4 -16.15 -0.26 -1.70
N ILE A 5 -15.38 0.17 -0.70
CA ILE A 5 -15.60 -0.13 0.71
C ILE A 5 -15.80 1.20 1.45
N PRO A 6 -16.97 1.46 2.09
CA PRO A 6 -17.22 2.71 2.80
C PRO A 6 -16.38 2.88 4.07
N LEU A 7 -15.91 4.10 4.30
CA LEU A 7 -15.07 4.52 5.44
C LEU A 7 -15.72 4.48 6.84
N GLU A 8 -17.01 4.20 6.95
CA GLU A 8 -17.70 4.17 8.26
C GLU A 8 -17.08 3.23 9.30
N ARG A 9 -16.32 2.22 8.87
CA ARG A 9 -15.63 1.29 9.79
C ARG A 9 -14.35 1.86 10.41
N LEU A 10 -13.75 2.91 9.83
CA LEU A 10 -12.51 3.52 10.37
C LEU A 10 -12.79 4.50 11.51
N ARG A 11 -13.93 5.21 11.50
CA ARG A 11 -14.30 6.17 12.57
C ARG A 11 -14.48 5.55 13.96
N ASN A 12 -14.72 4.24 14.05
CA ASN A 12 -14.95 3.56 15.34
C ASN A 12 -13.68 3.00 15.98
N ARG A 13 -12.51 3.07 15.34
CA ARG A 13 -11.23 2.61 15.93
C ARG A 13 -10.45 3.70 16.68
N PHE A 14 -10.81 4.98 16.49
CA PHE A 14 -10.15 6.13 17.14
C PHE A 14 -11.11 6.86 18.09
N ARG A 15 -11.56 6.20 19.17
CA ARG A 15 -12.15 6.89 20.31
C ARG A 15 -11.15 6.89 21.46
N PRO A 16 -10.69 8.07 21.93
CA PRO A 16 -9.90 8.16 23.17
C PRO A 16 -10.77 7.78 24.36
N ALA A 17 -10.13 7.19 25.37
CA ALA A 17 -10.76 6.77 26.62
C ALA A 17 -11.48 7.94 27.30
N ARG A 18 -12.69 7.69 27.80
CA ARG A 18 -13.50 8.64 28.57
C ARG A 18 -12.79 9.00 29.87
N GLU A 19 -12.43 10.27 30.03
CA GLU A 19 -12.12 10.84 31.33
C GLU A 19 -13.39 10.92 32.18
N THR A 20 -13.28 10.39 33.39
CA THR A 20 -14.31 10.41 34.44
C THR A 20 -14.38 11.83 35.01
N ARG A 21 -15.46 12.58 34.73
CA ARG A 21 -15.78 13.83 35.41
C ARG A 21 -16.38 13.52 36.79
N VAL A 22 -15.68 13.90 37.80
CA VAL A 22 -16.21 14.00 39.19
C VAL A 22 -17.02 15.30 39.30
N SER A 23 -18.29 15.16 39.71
CA SER A 23 -19.16 16.29 40.02
C SER A 23 -18.86 16.87 41.38
N LEU A 24 -18.69 18.16 41.47
CA LEU A 24 -18.87 18.92 42.73
C LEU A 24 -20.06 19.90 42.59
N SER A 25 -21.00 19.71 43.48
CA SER A 25 -22.23 20.47 43.62
C SER A 25 -22.09 21.60 44.64
N HIS A 26 -22.86 22.65 44.42
CA HIS A 26 -23.43 23.63 45.37
C HIS A 26 -22.52 24.67 46.03
N ALA A 27 -22.73 25.89 45.72
CA ALA A 27 -23.34 26.95 46.56
C ALA A 27 -22.92 28.35 46.08
N ALA A 28 -23.78 29.17 45.72
CA ALA A 28 -24.18 30.43 46.38
C ALA A 28 -24.95 31.36 45.49
N ARG A 29 -26.09 31.69 45.99
CA ARG A 29 -27.02 32.74 45.47
C ARG A 29 -26.54 34.15 45.84
N SER A 30 -27.06 35.06 45.04
CA SER A 30 -27.44 36.43 45.33
C SER A 30 -26.45 37.55 45.05
N LEU A 31 -26.82 38.40 44.13
CA LEU A 31 -27.18 39.82 44.29
C LEU A 31 -27.16 40.57 42.96
N ARG A 32 -28.33 41.10 42.56
CA ARG A 32 -28.44 42.23 41.63
C ARG A 32 -28.31 43.53 42.38
N PRO A 33 -27.88 44.63 41.76
CA PRO A 33 -28.87 45.53 41.16
C PRO A 33 -28.44 46.24 39.84
N ARG A 34 -29.50 46.58 39.10
CA ARG A 34 -29.75 47.62 38.11
C ARG A 34 -28.73 48.78 38.01
N ILE A 35 -28.27 49.00 36.76
CA ILE A 35 -28.17 50.36 36.21
C ILE A 35 -28.50 50.27 34.71
N ALA A 36 -29.55 50.99 34.31
CA ALA A 36 -29.87 51.29 32.90
C ALA A 36 -29.02 52.49 32.48
N ARG A 37 -28.46 52.43 31.28
CA ARG A 37 -28.09 53.57 30.44
C ARG A 37 -28.09 53.16 28.99
N GLU A 38 -28.74 54.04 28.23
CA GLU A 38 -28.87 54.09 26.79
C GLU A 38 -27.55 53.81 26.08
N ILE A 39 -27.61 52.95 25.07
CA ILE A 39 -26.57 52.84 24.07
C ILE A 39 -27.27 53.02 22.72
N GLU A 40 -26.80 54.02 21.99
CA GLU A 40 -27.11 54.32 20.60
C GLU A 40 -26.92 53.05 19.73
N VAL A 41 -27.91 52.82 18.89
CA VAL A 41 -27.87 51.85 17.83
C VAL A 41 -26.90 52.37 16.78
N ILE A 42 -25.70 51.80 16.71
CA ILE A 42 -24.87 51.92 15.53
C ILE A 42 -25.32 50.77 14.61
N GLU A 43 -25.95 51.16 13.50
CA GLU A 43 -26.21 50.27 12.40
C GLU A 43 -24.85 49.85 11.79
N GLU A 44 -24.31 48.72 12.20
CA GLU A 44 -23.27 48.02 11.45
C GLU A 44 -23.98 47.32 10.30
N GLU A 45 -23.68 47.74 9.09
CA GLU A 45 -24.05 47.08 7.84
C GLU A 45 -23.63 45.63 7.91
N VAL A 46 -24.59 44.72 7.98
CA VAL A 46 -24.37 43.28 7.80
C VAL A 46 -23.96 43.08 6.35
N ALA A 47 -22.67 42.89 6.11
CA ALA A 47 -22.17 42.40 4.83
C ALA A 47 -22.87 41.07 4.49
N PRO A 48 -23.29 40.88 3.27
CA PRO A 48 -24.17 39.76 2.91
C PRO A 48 -23.45 38.40 3.08
N VAL A 49 -24.23 37.49 3.64
CA VAL A 49 -23.87 36.03 3.81
C VAL A 49 -23.34 35.36 2.52
N ALA A 50 -23.53 36.00 1.37
CA ALA A 50 -23.02 35.61 0.07
C ALA A 50 -21.45 35.58 -0.02
N GLU A 51 -20.74 36.40 0.74
CA GLU A 51 -19.25 36.41 0.71
C GLU A 51 -18.65 35.26 1.52
N GLU A 52 -19.37 34.70 2.46
CA GLU A 52 -18.92 33.47 3.19
C GLU A 52 -19.23 32.20 2.41
N GLU A 53 -20.30 32.17 1.64
CA GLU A 53 -20.61 31.06 0.73
C GLU A 53 -19.70 31.08 -0.50
N GLU A 54 -19.37 32.26 -1.08
CA GLU A 54 -18.36 32.38 -2.15
C GLU A 54 -16.94 32.09 -1.68
N ARG A 55 -16.56 32.39 -0.44
CA ARG A 55 -15.27 31.98 0.14
C ARG A 55 -15.19 30.47 0.39
N ASN A 56 -16.27 29.79 0.67
CA ASN A 56 -16.34 28.34 0.81
C ASN A 56 -16.38 27.59 -0.53
N GLU A 57 -16.80 28.24 -1.63
CA GLU A 57 -16.73 27.66 -2.98
C GLU A 57 -15.35 27.81 -3.64
N ILE A 58 -14.45 28.67 -3.13
CA ILE A 58 -13.15 28.98 -3.78
C ILE A 58 -11.95 28.30 -3.09
N MET A 59 -12.13 27.72 -1.93
CA MET A 59 -11.12 26.80 -1.39
C MET A 59 -11.38 25.41 -1.99
N ALA A 60 -10.85 25.17 -3.20
CA ALA A 60 -10.71 23.79 -3.69
C ALA A 60 -10.02 23.01 -2.56
N GLU A 61 -10.78 22.14 -1.90
CA GLU A 61 -10.30 21.41 -0.72
C GLU A 61 -9.10 20.57 -1.16
N LEU A 62 -7.92 20.85 -0.62
CA LEU A 62 -6.67 20.21 -0.97
C LEU A 62 -6.82 18.70 -0.76
N LEU A 63 -6.73 17.92 -1.83
CA LEU A 63 -6.86 16.49 -1.76
C LEU A 63 -5.53 15.86 -1.34
N HIS A 64 -5.53 15.18 -0.20
CA HIS A 64 -4.40 14.37 0.24
C HIS A 64 -4.59 12.92 -0.20
N VAL A 65 -3.55 12.32 -0.75
CA VAL A 65 -3.57 10.92 -1.18
C VAL A 65 -2.35 10.16 -0.69
N GLY A 66 -2.56 8.93 -0.26
CA GLY A 66 -1.51 7.95 -0.03
C GLY A 66 -1.54 6.91 -1.15
N ILE A 67 -0.39 6.68 -1.78
CA ILE A 67 -0.23 5.69 -2.86
C ILE A 67 0.78 4.64 -2.40
N ASP A 68 0.38 3.39 -2.42
CA ASP A 68 1.26 2.23 -2.33
C ASP A 68 1.51 1.72 -3.75
N LEU A 69 2.74 1.92 -4.25
CA LEU A 69 3.09 1.64 -5.63
C LEU A 69 3.75 0.26 -5.75
N GLY A 70 2.94 -0.78 -5.68
CA GLY A 70 3.42 -2.17 -5.63
C GLY A 70 3.65 -2.81 -6.99
N THR A 71 4.52 -3.82 -7.02
CA THR A 71 4.90 -4.55 -8.25
C THR A 71 3.73 -5.32 -8.89
N SER A 72 2.83 -5.91 -8.10
CA SER A 72 1.67 -6.67 -8.62
C SER A 72 0.38 -5.87 -8.57
N ARG A 73 0.18 -5.12 -7.50
CA ARG A 73 -0.98 -4.27 -7.27
C ARG A 73 -0.51 -2.94 -6.70
N SER A 74 -1.17 -1.87 -7.10
CA SER A 74 -0.99 -0.54 -6.51
C SER A 74 -2.29 -0.11 -5.85
N ALA A 75 -2.19 0.49 -4.67
CA ALA A 75 -3.33 0.97 -3.92
C ALA A 75 -3.27 2.49 -3.76
N ILE A 76 -4.44 3.12 -3.70
CA ILE A 76 -4.58 4.54 -3.39
C ILE A 76 -5.67 4.73 -2.34
N SER A 77 -5.39 5.60 -1.36
CA SER A 77 -6.34 6.07 -0.37
C SER A 77 -6.35 7.59 -0.38
N ALA A 78 -7.52 8.22 -0.32
CA ALA A 78 -7.66 9.67 -0.45
C ALA A 78 -8.49 10.28 0.69
N SER A 79 -8.24 11.56 1.01
CA SER A 79 -8.91 12.31 2.09
C SER A 79 -10.41 12.51 1.84
N ASN A 80 -10.88 12.38 0.60
CA ASN A 80 -12.30 12.38 0.27
C ASN A 80 -13.03 11.06 0.57
N GLY A 81 -12.32 10.06 1.12
CA GLY A 81 -12.86 8.78 1.52
C GLY A 81 -12.81 7.68 0.47
N GLU A 82 -12.36 7.97 -0.73
CA GLU A 82 -12.24 6.98 -1.79
C GLU A 82 -10.95 6.15 -1.63
N ARG A 83 -11.06 4.84 -1.91
CA ARG A 83 -9.95 3.88 -1.84
C ARG A 83 -10.06 2.88 -2.98
N PHE A 84 -8.97 2.67 -3.70
CA PHE A 84 -8.93 1.73 -4.82
C PHE A 84 -7.65 0.91 -4.81
N VAL A 85 -7.75 -0.31 -5.34
CA VAL A 85 -6.61 -1.17 -5.67
C VAL A 85 -6.71 -1.56 -7.14
N VAL A 86 -5.58 -1.49 -7.83
CA VAL A 86 -5.45 -1.75 -9.27
C VAL A 86 -4.29 -2.71 -9.49
N ASP A 87 -4.47 -3.73 -10.34
CA ASP A 87 -3.36 -4.55 -10.78
C ASP A 87 -2.35 -3.68 -11.54
N SER A 88 -1.07 -3.76 -11.21
CA SER A 88 -0.01 -2.91 -11.77
C SER A 88 0.39 -3.37 -13.18
N PHE A 89 -0.57 -3.29 -14.10
CA PHE A 89 -0.40 -3.61 -15.52
C PHE A 89 -0.99 -2.51 -16.39
N VAL A 90 -0.27 -2.16 -17.46
CA VAL A 90 -0.69 -1.21 -18.48
C VAL A 90 -0.43 -1.84 -19.84
N GLY A 91 -1.38 -1.73 -20.75
CA GLY A 91 -1.26 -2.34 -22.07
C GLY A 91 -1.84 -1.50 -23.19
N TRP A 92 -1.17 -1.52 -24.32
CA TRP A 92 -1.59 -0.86 -25.57
C TRP A 92 -1.94 -1.92 -26.61
N PRO A 93 -2.98 -1.72 -27.45
CA PRO A 93 -3.31 -2.65 -28.52
C PRO A 93 -2.10 -2.93 -29.43
N VAL A 94 -1.77 -4.21 -29.64
CA VAL A 94 -0.58 -4.62 -30.42
C VAL A 94 -0.67 -4.26 -31.90
N ASP A 95 -1.91 -4.22 -32.44
CA ASP A 95 -2.14 -3.96 -33.84
C ASP A 95 -3.51 -3.30 -34.12
N MET A 96 -3.80 -3.09 -35.39
CA MET A 96 -5.05 -2.48 -35.87
C MET A 96 -6.29 -3.35 -35.53
N VAL A 97 -6.16 -4.67 -35.47
CA VAL A 97 -7.27 -5.58 -35.15
C VAL A 97 -7.60 -5.47 -33.67
N ALA A 98 -6.59 -5.55 -32.83
CA ALA A 98 -6.72 -5.36 -31.37
C ALA A 98 -7.35 -4.00 -31.04
N ARG A 99 -6.89 -2.92 -31.71
CA ARG A 99 -7.46 -1.56 -31.55
C ARG A 99 -8.94 -1.50 -31.96
N LYS A 100 -9.31 -2.16 -33.04
CA LYS A 100 -10.70 -2.22 -33.53
C LYS A 100 -11.61 -3.00 -32.56
N VAL A 101 -11.10 -4.07 -31.96
CA VAL A 101 -11.84 -4.91 -30.98
C VAL A 101 -11.99 -4.19 -29.66
N LEU A 102 -10.90 -3.66 -29.11
CA LEU A 102 -10.86 -3.06 -27.76
C LEU A 102 -11.47 -1.65 -27.74
N LYS A 103 -11.42 -0.91 -28.87
CA LYS A 103 -11.91 0.48 -29.00
C LYS A 103 -11.35 1.43 -27.93
N ARG A 104 -10.15 1.16 -27.45
CA ARG A 104 -9.44 1.90 -26.42
C ARG A 104 -7.96 1.97 -26.77
N GLU A 105 -7.32 3.09 -26.42
CA GLU A 105 -5.90 3.32 -26.69
C GLU A 105 -5.01 2.67 -25.63
N VAL A 106 -5.47 2.61 -24.39
CA VAL A 106 -4.74 2.02 -23.25
C VAL A 106 -5.72 1.30 -22.34
N LEU A 107 -5.33 0.15 -21.84
CA LEU A 107 -6.02 -0.60 -20.78
C LEU A 107 -5.12 -0.71 -19.56
N ILE A 108 -5.72 -0.63 -18.37
CA ILE A 108 -4.98 -0.62 -17.09
C ILE A 108 -5.64 -1.61 -16.13
N GLY A 109 -4.83 -2.19 -15.25
CA GLY A 109 -5.28 -3.06 -14.19
C GLY A 109 -5.80 -4.41 -14.70
N HIS A 110 -6.83 -4.90 -14.04
CA HIS A 110 -7.45 -6.19 -14.35
C HIS A 110 -7.93 -6.29 -15.81
N GLU A 111 -8.39 -5.18 -16.38
CA GLU A 111 -8.84 -5.13 -17.76
C GLU A 111 -7.66 -5.39 -18.73
N ALA A 112 -6.47 -4.85 -18.44
CA ALA A 112 -5.26 -5.13 -19.21
C ALA A 112 -4.86 -6.61 -19.12
N VAL A 113 -4.87 -7.20 -17.92
CA VAL A 113 -4.54 -8.62 -17.72
C VAL A 113 -5.54 -9.53 -18.44
N SER A 114 -6.82 -9.22 -18.37
CA SER A 114 -7.88 -10.02 -19.03
C SER A 114 -7.79 -10.01 -20.56
N ASN A 115 -7.29 -8.92 -21.13
CA ASN A 115 -7.13 -8.74 -22.58
C ASN A 115 -5.68 -8.86 -23.07
N ARG A 116 -4.79 -9.43 -22.27
CA ARG A 116 -3.33 -9.45 -22.49
C ARG A 116 -2.87 -10.01 -23.84
N THR A 117 -3.65 -10.91 -24.43
CA THR A 117 -3.32 -11.49 -25.76
C THR A 117 -3.45 -10.50 -26.92
N MET A 118 -4.17 -9.38 -26.68
CA MET A 118 -4.35 -8.30 -27.64
C MET A 118 -3.50 -7.07 -27.32
N LEU A 119 -2.68 -7.13 -26.26
CA LEU A 119 -1.96 -5.99 -25.73
C LEU A 119 -0.45 -6.22 -25.71
N ASP A 120 0.28 -5.16 -26.05
CA ASP A 120 1.66 -4.96 -25.61
C ASP A 120 1.59 -4.59 -24.13
N LEU A 121 1.79 -5.62 -23.28
CA LEU A 121 1.51 -5.56 -21.84
C LEU A 121 2.77 -5.23 -21.07
N HIS A 122 2.73 -4.14 -20.32
CA HIS A 122 3.82 -3.66 -19.47
C HIS A 122 3.46 -3.78 -18.00
N ARG A 123 4.46 -4.10 -17.21
CA ARG A 123 4.44 -3.99 -15.75
C ARG A 123 5.31 -2.79 -15.36
N PRO A 124 4.74 -1.72 -14.79
CA PRO A 124 5.49 -0.50 -14.45
C PRO A 124 6.63 -0.73 -13.47
N LEU A 125 6.50 -1.75 -12.60
CA LEU A 125 7.50 -2.09 -11.59
C LEU A 125 8.03 -3.51 -11.76
N GLU A 126 9.32 -3.67 -11.51
CA GLU A 126 9.97 -4.97 -11.42
C GLU A 126 10.91 -5.00 -10.21
N ARG A 127 10.74 -6.00 -9.33
CA ARG A 127 11.51 -6.12 -8.08
C ARG A 127 11.51 -4.83 -7.25
N GLY A 128 10.36 -4.19 -7.17
CA GLY A 128 10.19 -2.92 -6.46
C GLY A 128 10.81 -1.70 -7.11
N LEU A 129 11.44 -1.83 -8.29
CA LEU A 129 12.02 -0.73 -9.04
C LEU A 129 11.09 -0.33 -10.19
N LEU A 130 10.94 0.97 -10.40
CA LEU A 130 10.28 1.52 -11.58
C LEU A 130 11.11 1.18 -12.82
N LYS A 131 10.45 0.67 -13.85
CA LYS A 131 11.12 0.34 -15.10
C LYS A 131 11.45 1.59 -15.91
N GLU A 132 12.71 1.69 -16.31
CA GLU A 132 13.26 2.76 -17.15
C GLU A 132 13.79 2.23 -18.48
N GLY A 133 13.44 0.98 -18.81
CA GLY A 133 14.06 0.25 -19.94
C GLY A 133 13.66 0.73 -21.33
N SER A 134 12.48 1.33 -21.47
CA SER A 134 11.94 1.85 -22.75
C SER A 134 11.00 3.03 -22.51
N ASP A 135 10.74 3.80 -23.56
CA ASP A 135 9.76 4.91 -23.51
C ASP A 135 8.36 4.39 -23.09
N LYS A 136 8.03 3.17 -23.49
CA LYS A 136 6.78 2.50 -23.10
C LYS A 136 6.72 2.16 -21.60
N ASP A 137 7.83 1.73 -21.00
CA ASP A 137 7.87 1.46 -19.56
C ASP A 137 7.69 2.77 -18.76
N VAL A 138 8.31 3.86 -19.23
CA VAL A 138 8.13 5.19 -18.65
C VAL A 138 6.68 5.66 -18.75
N GLU A 139 6.07 5.49 -19.94
CA GLU A 139 4.66 5.82 -20.18
C GLU A 139 3.73 4.97 -19.30
N ALA A 140 4.05 3.67 -19.10
CA ALA A 140 3.24 2.76 -18.29
C ALA A 140 3.18 3.21 -16.81
N VAL A 141 4.30 3.63 -16.23
CA VAL A 141 4.34 4.20 -14.88
C VAL A 141 3.40 5.42 -14.77
N ARG A 142 3.53 6.33 -15.74
CA ARG A 142 2.76 7.58 -15.74
C ARG A 142 1.25 7.32 -15.93
N GLU A 143 0.88 6.40 -16.81
CA GLU A 143 -0.53 6.05 -17.04
C GLU A 143 -1.15 5.33 -15.82
N LEU A 144 -0.39 4.46 -15.12
CA LEU A 144 -0.86 3.86 -13.89
C LEU A 144 -1.13 4.91 -12.81
N LEU A 145 -0.19 5.84 -12.59
CA LEU A 145 -0.33 6.93 -11.60
C LEU A 145 -1.52 7.84 -11.91
N LYS A 146 -1.67 8.26 -13.17
CA LYS A 146 -2.84 9.03 -13.61
C LYS A 146 -4.15 8.27 -13.42
N HIS A 147 -4.14 6.96 -13.67
CA HIS A 147 -5.33 6.13 -13.49
C HIS A 147 -5.74 6.07 -12.01
N LEU A 148 -4.79 5.82 -11.10
CA LEU A 148 -5.05 5.82 -9.66
C LEU A 148 -5.66 7.15 -9.20
N LEU A 149 -5.09 8.28 -9.62
CA LEU A 149 -5.60 9.60 -9.26
C LEU A 149 -6.98 9.89 -9.85
N ARG A 150 -7.27 9.45 -11.09
CA ARG A 150 -8.61 9.56 -11.69
C ARG A 150 -9.67 8.80 -10.89
N LEU A 151 -9.32 7.64 -10.32
CA LEU A 151 -10.26 6.86 -9.50
C LEU A 151 -10.71 7.62 -8.26
N VAL A 152 -9.86 8.46 -7.68
CA VAL A 152 -10.19 9.28 -6.51
C VAL A 152 -10.69 10.69 -6.88
N GLY A 153 -11.00 10.93 -8.16
CA GLY A 153 -11.67 12.14 -8.64
C GLY A 153 -10.76 13.21 -9.22
N VAL A 154 -9.45 12.97 -9.35
CA VAL A 154 -8.52 13.92 -9.98
C VAL A 154 -8.61 13.84 -11.50
N SER A 155 -9.01 14.92 -12.16
CA SER A 155 -8.97 15.01 -13.64
C SER A 155 -9.00 16.46 -14.09
N SER A 156 -8.52 16.74 -15.32
CA SER A 156 -8.55 18.07 -15.94
C SER A 156 -9.98 18.64 -16.10
N ASN A 157 -11.01 17.80 -16.07
CA ASN A 157 -12.42 18.16 -16.11
C ASN A 157 -13.19 17.66 -14.87
N GLY A 158 -12.49 17.22 -13.83
CA GLY A 158 -13.04 16.69 -12.60
C GLY A 158 -13.23 17.75 -11.52
N ARG A 159 -13.67 17.31 -10.33
CA ARG A 159 -13.86 18.19 -9.17
C ARG A 159 -12.53 18.67 -8.56
N VAL A 160 -11.44 17.93 -8.79
CA VAL A 160 -10.12 18.22 -8.21
C VAL A 160 -9.09 18.32 -9.34
N ASN A 161 -8.32 19.41 -9.35
CA ASN A 161 -7.24 19.62 -10.28
C ASN A 161 -5.93 19.04 -9.73
N ALA A 162 -4.97 18.75 -10.63
CA ALA A 162 -3.65 18.27 -10.23
C ALA A 162 -2.91 19.25 -9.28
N SER A 163 -3.15 20.56 -9.44
CA SER A 163 -2.62 21.63 -8.55
C SER A 163 -3.14 21.59 -7.11
N ASP A 164 -4.19 20.83 -6.86
CA ASP A 164 -4.87 20.76 -5.57
C ASP A 164 -4.65 19.38 -4.91
N VAL A 165 -3.61 18.64 -5.35
CA VAL A 165 -3.32 17.28 -4.87
C VAL A 165 -1.94 17.21 -4.21
N ARG A 166 -1.90 16.70 -2.98
CA ARG A 166 -0.68 16.31 -2.29
C ARG A 166 -0.60 14.79 -2.17
N ALA A 167 0.48 14.20 -2.66
CA ALA A 167 0.65 12.76 -2.69
C ALA A 167 1.81 12.29 -1.82
N VAL A 168 1.55 11.32 -0.95
CA VAL A 168 2.60 10.48 -0.34
C VAL A 168 2.67 9.19 -1.12
N VAL A 169 3.86 8.81 -1.58
CA VAL A 169 4.09 7.57 -2.33
C VAL A 169 5.04 6.67 -1.56
N GLY A 170 4.55 5.48 -1.20
CA GLY A 170 5.35 4.39 -0.66
C GLY A 170 6.13 3.69 -1.77
N VAL A 171 7.41 3.45 -1.52
CA VAL A 171 8.30 2.65 -2.38
C VAL A 171 9.17 1.74 -1.50
N PRO A 172 9.71 0.61 -2.01
CA PRO A 172 10.67 -0.20 -1.28
C PRO A 172 11.84 0.63 -0.76
N ALA A 173 12.35 0.30 0.42
CA ALA A 173 13.40 1.09 1.07
C ALA A 173 14.66 1.27 0.20
N ALA A 174 15.07 0.21 -0.52
CA ALA A 174 16.20 0.28 -1.46
C ALA A 174 15.92 1.16 -2.68
N ALA A 175 14.66 1.30 -3.08
CA ALA A 175 14.24 2.10 -4.24
C ALA A 175 14.24 3.62 -3.97
N LEU A 176 14.22 4.04 -2.70
CA LEU A 176 14.21 5.46 -2.32
C LEU A 176 15.35 6.28 -2.96
N ARG A 177 16.54 5.68 -3.10
CA ARG A 177 17.67 6.37 -3.70
C ARG A 177 17.62 6.39 -5.22
N THR A 178 17.36 5.25 -5.84
CA THR A 178 17.44 5.05 -7.30
C THR A 178 16.26 5.63 -8.03
N ASN A 179 15.05 5.43 -7.48
CA ASN A 179 13.80 5.77 -8.18
C ASN A 179 13.21 7.12 -7.80
N LYS A 180 13.75 7.80 -6.77
CA LYS A 180 13.19 9.08 -6.29
C LYS A 180 13.07 10.11 -7.40
N GLN A 181 14.15 10.32 -8.15
CA GLN A 181 14.17 11.31 -9.24
C GLN A 181 13.23 10.91 -10.40
N TYR A 182 13.18 9.63 -10.71
CA TYR A 182 12.31 9.12 -11.75
C TYR A 182 10.83 9.26 -11.35
N LEU A 183 10.47 8.90 -10.12
CA LEU A 183 9.10 9.06 -9.61
C LEU A 183 8.69 10.53 -9.59
N ARG A 184 9.56 11.44 -9.16
CA ARG A 184 9.34 12.90 -9.27
C ARG A 184 8.97 13.30 -10.69
N ASN A 185 9.77 12.88 -11.67
CA ASN A 185 9.55 13.24 -13.06
C ASN A 185 8.21 12.65 -13.58
N SER A 186 7.86 11.45 -13.15
CA SER A 186 6.60 10.80 -13.52
C SER A 186 5.38 11.49 -12.90
N MET A 187 5.53 12.11 -11.73
CA MET A 187 4.45 12.82 -11.01
C MET A 187 4.29 14.28 -11.41
N LYS A 188 5.25 14.88 -12.14
CA LYS A 188 5.14 16.26 -12.64
C LYS A 188 3.88 16.47 -13.48
N GLY A 189 3.11 17.52 -13.13
CA GLY A 189 1.84 17.86 -13.78
C GLY A 189 0.70 16.88 -13.48
N ILE A 190 0.89 15.97 -12.52
CA ILE A 190 -0.14 15.04 -12.04
C ILE A 190 -0.57 15.38 -10.62
N VAL A 191 0.36 15.89 -9.78
CA VAL A 191 0.11 16.39 -8.42
C VAL A 191 0.87 17.70 -8.19
N ASP A 192 0.43 18.50 -7.21
CA ASP A 192 1.14 19.72 -6.79
C ASP A 192 2.41 19.39 -6.02
N SER A 193 2.28 18.53 -5.03
CA SER A 193 3.36 18.23 -4.10
C SER A 193 3.49 16.74 -3.83
N LEU A 194 4.72 16.30 -3.61
CA LEU A 194 5.08 14.91 -3.43
C LEU A 194 5.94 14.71 -2.17
N LEU A 195 5.63 13.66 -1.41
CA LEU A 195 6.49 13.11 -0.37
C LEU A 195 6.71 11.62 -0.67
N ILE A 196 7.97 11.18 -0.70
CA ILE A 196 8.32 9.78 -0.96
C ILE A 196 8.86 9.15 0.31
N VAL A 197 8.26 8.03 0.71
CA VAL A 197 8.61 7.29 1.92
C VAL A 197 8.84 5.81 1.63
N SER A 198 9.44 5.07 2.57
CA SER A 198 9.50 3.62 2.42
C SER A 198 8.15 2.97 2.76
N GLU A 199 7.77 1.92 2.00
CA GLU A 199 6.54 1.15 2.23
C GLU A 199 6.39 0.70 3.69
N PRO A 200 7.39 0.03 4.32
CA PRO A 200 7.24 -0.41 5.70
C PRO A 200 7.13 0.74 6.71
N PHE A 201 7.67 1.93 6.40
CA PHE A 201 7.45 3.12 7.24
C PHE A 201 6.02 3.63 7.11
N ALA A 202 5.46 3.70 5.89
CA ALA A 202 4.06 4.06 5.71
C ALA A 202 3.13 3.10 6.47
N VAL A 203 3.39 1.78 6.36
CA VAL A 203 2.65 0.76 7.14
C VAL A 203 2.75 1.03 8.65
N ALA A 204 3.96 1.25 9.17
CA ALA A 204 4.18 1.52 10.60
C ALA A 204 3.43 2.78 11.06
N TYR A 205 3.43 3.83 10.24
CA TYR A 205 2.75 5.09 10.52
C TYR A 205 1.23 4.91 10.61
N GLY A 206 0.64 4.25 9.61
CA GLY A 206 -0.80 3.98 9.59
C GLY A 206 -1.29 3.09 10.73
N LEU A 207 -0.40 2.29 11.32
CA LEU A 207 -0.70 1.41 12.46
C LEU A 207 -0.37 2.04 13.83
N ASP A 208 0.14 3.26 13.87
CA ASP A 208 0.73 3.88 15.09
C ASP A 208 1.79 2.97 15.75
N ALA A 209 2.55 2.24 14.92
CA ALA A 209 3.55 1.26 15.35
C ALA A 209 4.98 1.83 15.24
N LEU A 210 5.16 3.05 15.72
CA LEU A 210 6.37 3.86 15.48
C LEU A 210 7.52 3.60 16.47
N LEU A 211 7.29 2.80 17.51
CA LEU A 211 8.29 2.56 18.54
C LEU A 211 8.44 1.07 18.86
N HIS A 212 9.69 0.59 18.88
CA HIS A 212 10.05 -0.80 19.19
C HIS A 212 9.24 -1.83 18.40
N THR A 213 9.07 -1.57 17.12
CA THR A 213 8.35 -2.45 16.19
C THR A 213 9.25 -2.80 15.01
N MET A 214 9.14 -4.01 14.51
CA MET A 214 9.69 -4.39 13.21
C MET A 214 8.53 -4.65 12.23
N ILE A 215 8.53 -3.95 11.12
CA ILE A 215 7.66 -4.25 9.99
C ILE A 215 8.40 -5.18 9.03
N VAL A 216 7.74 -6.23 8.58
CA VAL A 216 8.19 -7.12 7.51
C VAL A 216 7.10 -7.11 6.45
N ASP A 217 7.31 -6.34 5.40
CA ASP A 217 6.37 -6.19 4.30
C ASP A 217 6.77 -7.10 3.15
N ILE A 218 5.93 -8.09 2.86
CA ILE A 218 6.20 -9.10 1.83
C ILE A 218 5.26 -8.85 0.65
N GLY A 219 5.75 -8.10 -0.31
CA GLY A 219 5.05 -7.78 -1.55
C GLY A 219 5.17 -8.86 -2.62
N ALA A 220 4.91 -8.46 -3.87
CA ALA A 220 5.15 -9.32 -5.04
C ALA A 220 6.62 -9.27 -5.49
N GLY A 221 7.21 -8.09 -5.57
CA GLY A 221 8.57 -7.87 -6.08
C GLY A 221 9.65 -7.82 -5.02
N THR A 222 9.33 -7.39 -3.81
CA THR A 222 10.27 -7.19 -2.70
C THR A 222 9.71 -7.69 -1.38
N THR A 223 10.63 -7.97 -0.47
CA THR A 223 10.37 -8.09 0.97
C THR A 223 11.15 -6.99 1.67
N ASP A 224 10.43 -6.08 2.29
CA ASP A 224 10.98 -4.89 2.93
C ASP A 224 10.88 -4.99 4.45
N PHE A 225 11.95 -4.60 5.13
CA PHE A 225 12.06 -4.64 6.58
C PHE A 225 12.33 -3.24 7.10
N CYS A 226 11.69 -2.87 8.21
CA CYS A 226 11.99 -1.65 8.92
C CYS A 226 11.86 -1.82 10.43
N VAL A 227 12.87 -1.39 11.19
CA VAL A 227 12.81 -1.30 12.65
C VAL A 227 12.49 0.12 13.06
N MET A 228 11.36 0.29 13.73
CA MET A 228 10.88 1.58 14.23
C MET A 228 11.44 1.88 15.62
N LYS A 229 12.15 3.02 15.71
CA LYS A 229 12.87 3.46 16.92
C LYS A 229 12.34 4.80 17.47
N GLY A 230 11.08 5.17 17.18
CA GLY A 230 10.47 6.44 17.60
C GLY A 230 10.97 7.67 16.83
N ARG A 231 11.58 7.48 15.67
CA ARG A 231 12.06 8.51 14.74
C ARG A 231 11.91 8.04 13.30
N TYR A 232 12.12 8.91 12.34
CA TYR A 232 12.24 8.51 10.93
C TYR A 232 13.32 7.44 10.78
N PRO A 233 13.02 6.32 10.08
CA PRO A 233 13.98 5.23 9.90
C PRO A 233 15.13 5.69 8.98
N THR A 234 16.33 5.29 9.33
CA THR A 234 17.54 5.46 8.50
C THR A 234 17.76 4.21 7.66
N GLU A 235 18.77 4.24 6.78
CA GLU A 235 19.16 3.08 5.98
C GLU A 235 19.62 1.88 6.82
N GLU A 236 20.18 2.15 8.02
CA GLU A 236 20.61 1.10 8.95
C GLU A 236 19.41 0.36 9.56
N ASP A 237 18.29 1.05 9.71
CA ASP A 237 17.06 0.51 10.27
C ASP A 237 16.24 -0.30 9.25
N GLN A 238 16.64 -0.31 7.97
CA GLN A 238 15.86 -0.89 6.86
C GLN A 238 16.66 -1.86 6.01
N ARG A 239 15.98 -2.83 5.40
CA ARG A 239 16.51 -3.76 4.39
C ARG A 239 15.44 -4.07 3.36
N THR A 240 15.89 -4.35 2.13
CA THR A 240 15.06 -4.85 1.05
C THR A 240 15.66 -6.14 0.48
N LEU A 241 14.85 -7.17 0.35
CA LEU A 241 15.16 -8.38 -0.40
C LEU A 241 14.38 -8.38 -1.72
N THR A 242 14.98 -8.86 -2.79
CA THR A 242 14.30 -9.11 -4.08
C THR A 242 13.68 -10.52 -4.17
N ILE A 243 13.62 -11.22 -3.03
CA ILE A 243 12.94 -12.50 -2.88
C ILE A 243 11.58 -12.23 -2.25
N ALA A 244 10.51 -12.49 -3.00
CA ALA A 244 9.14 -12.15 -2.64
C ALA A 244 8.13 -12.98 -3.46
N GLY A 245 6.89 -12.52 -3.58
CA GLY A 245 5.82 -13.28 -4.25
C GLY A 245 6.12 -13.73 -5.67
N ASP A 246 6.79 -12.89 -6.49
CA ASP A 246 7.13 -13.23 -7.89
C ASP A 246 8.22 -14.30 -7.99
N SER A 247 9.15 -14.37 -7.02
CA SER A 247 10.15 -15.43 -6.98
C SER A 247 9.51 -16.78 -6.63
N ILE A 248 8.48 -16.77 -5.75
CA ILE A 248 7.68 -17.97 -5.47
C ILE A 248 6.91 -18.41 -6.72
N ASP A 249 6.28 -17.48 -7.45
CA ASP A 249 5.56 -17.78 -8.70
C ASP A 249 6.47 -18.45 -9.71
N THR A 250 7.67 -17.89 -9.92
CA THR A 250 8.66 -18.43 -10.85
C THR A 250 9.14 -19.82 -10.46
N GLN A 251 9.42 -20.02 -9.17
CA GLN A 251 9.86 -21.33 -8.67
C GLN A 251 8.74 -22.36 -8.75
N LEU A 252 7.51 -21.99 -8.42
CA LEU A 252 6.34 -22.87 -8.49
C LEU A 252 6.05 -23.29 -9.94
N LEU A 253 6.11 -22.36 -10.89
CA LEU A 253 5.94 -22.66 -12.31
C LEU A 253 6.98 -23.68 -12.76
N LYS A 254 8.25 -23.44 -12.45
CA LYS A 254 9.34 -24.35 -12.79
C LYS A 254 9.14 -25.77 -12.23
N LEU A 255 8.77 -25.89 -10.96
CA LEU A 255 8.55 -27.19 -10.32
C LEU A 255 7.35 -27.93 -10.94
N ILE A 256 6.28 -27.20 -11.32
CA ILE A 256 5.13 -27.80 -12.00
C ILE A 256 5.50 -28.28 -13.42
N GLU A 257 6.26 -27.49 -14.18
CA GLU A 257 6.74 -27.84 -15.52
C GLU A 257 7.64 -29.09 -15.48
N GLU A 258 8.53 -29.18 -14.48
CA GLU A 258 9.39 -30.35 -14.28
C GLU A 258 8.59 -31.63 -13.97
N ARG A 259 7.55 -31.52 -13.14
CA ARG A 259 6.74 -32.69 -12.75
C ARG A 259 5.66 -33.04 -13.77
N TYR A 260 5.10 -32.06 -14.43
CA TYR A 260 4.01 -32.22 -15.40
C TYR A 260 4.37 -31.59 -16.77
N PRO A 261 5.37 -32.11 -17.49
CA PRO A 261 5.93 -31.45 -18.68
C PRO A 261 4.93 -31.33 -19.85
N GLN A 262 3.77 -31.97 -19.77
CA GLN A 262 2.72 -31.89 -20.78
C GLN A 262 1.56 -30.95 -20.37
N ALA A 263 1.62 -30.39 -19.16
CA ALA A 263 0.66 -29.42 -18.70
C ALA A 263 0.98 -28.04 -19.31
N ASN A 264 -0.04 -27.36 -19.81
CA ASN A 264 0.09 -25.98 -20.29
C ASN A 264 -0.29 -25.04 -19.15
N VAL A 265 0.71 -24.55 -18.41
CA VAL A 265 0.54 -23.69 -17.24
C VAL A 265 1.17 -22.34 -17.51
N THR A 266 0.50 -21.27 -17.11
CA THR A 266 1.00 -19.91 -17.25
C THR A 266 1.34 -19.32 -15.89
N ILE A 267 2.19 -18.30 -15.86
CA ILE A 267 2.55 -17.58 -14.63
C ILE A 267 1.31 -16.94 -13.96
N PHE A 268 0.30 -16.57 -14.73
CA PHE A 268 -0.96 -16.01 -14.20
C PHE A 268 -1.77 -17.06 -13.43
N MET A 269 -1.84 -18.31 -13.93
CA MET A 269 -2.47 -19.44 -13.24
C MET A 269 -1.73 -19.76 -11.94
N VAL A 270 -0.41 -19.83 -12.00
CA VAL A 270 0.45 -20.11 -10.84
C VAL A 270 0.26 -19.05 -9.75
N ARG A 271 0.24 -17.76 -10.14
CA ARG A 271 -0.02 -16.66 -9.21
C ARG A 271 -1.37 -16.79 -8.51
N GLU A 272 -2.43 -17.10 -9.27
CA GLU A 272 -3.76 -17.32 -8.70
C GLU A 272 -3.76 -18.49 -7.71
N TRP A 273 -3.10 -19.59 -8.03
CA TRP A 273 -3.00 -20.74 -7.14
C TRP A 273 -2.20 -20.43 -5.88
N LYS A 274 -1.07 -19.71 -6.00
CA LYS A 274 -0.29 -19.25 -4.86
C LYS A 274 -1.11 -18.34 -3.95
N GLU A 275 -1.81 -17.36 -4.49
CA GLU A 275 -2.64 -16.44 -3.70
C GLU A 275 -3.75 -17.17 -2.91
N LYS A 276 -4.26 -18.28 -3.43
CA LYS A 276 -5.30 -19.09 -2.78
C LYS A 276 -4.76 -20.10 -1.78
N PHE A 277 -3.61 -20.73 -2.10
CA PHE A 277 -3.22 -21.98 -1.46
C PHE A 277 -1.84 -21.97 -0.82
N SER A 278 -1.11 -20.84 -0.87
CA SER A 278 0.27 -20.76 -0.35
C SER A 278 0.38 -21.17 1.12
N PHE A 279 1.40 -21.92 1.44
CA PHE A 279 1.72 -22.36 2.80
C PHE A 279 3.19 -22.73 2.95
N VAL A 280 3.66 -22.66 4.19
CA VAL A 280 4.95 -23.19 4.64
C VAL A 280 4.72 -24.23 5.75
N ASN A 281 5.70 -25.07 6.00
CA ASN A 281 5.61 -26.21 6.93
C ASN A 281 4.65 -27.31 6.44
N ASP A 282 4.21 -28.19 7.32
CA ASP A 282 3.36 -29.31 6.93
C ASP A 282 1.90 -28.91 6.87
N SER A 283 1.24 -29.16 5.75
CA SER A 283 -0.20 -29.06 5.57
C SER A 283 -0.80 -30.46 5.47
N ARG A 284 -1.98 -30.63 6.08
CA ARG A 284 -2.78 -31.87 5.92
C ARG A 284 -3.67 -31.81 4.66
N GLU A 285 -3.80 -30.65 4.06
CA GLU A 285 -4.65 -30.43 2.88
C GLU A 285 -3.84 -30.61 1.61
N ARG A 286 -4.40 -31.38 0.67
CA ARG A 286 -3.85 -31.49 -0.68
C ARG A 286 -4.32 -30.33 -1.54
N ILE A 287 -3.41 -29.80 -2.36
CA ILE A 287 -3.71 -28.73 -3.30
C ILE A 287 -3.89 -29.33 -4.68
N ILE A 288 -5.15 -29.48 -5.07
CA ILE A 288 -5.55 -29.97 -6.39
C ILE A 288 -5.97 -28.78 -7.24
N VAL A 289 -5.36 -28.64 -8.40
CA VAL A 289 -5.67 -27.57 -9.36
C VAL A 289 -5.97 -28.16 -10.73
N THR A 290 -6.71 -27.43 -11.55
CA THR A 290 -7.02 -27.87 -12.93
C THR A 290 -6.16 -27.10 -13.92
N ALA A 291 -5.46 -27.85 -14.80
CA ALA A 291 -4.70 -27.28 -15.92
C ALA A 291 -4.92 -28.12 -17.19
N PRO A 292 -4.77 -27.52 -18.39
CA PRO A 292 -4.81 -28.27 -19.65
C PRO A 292 -3.59 -29.16 -19.79
N VAL A 293 -3.78 -30.46 -19.91
CA VAL A 293 -2.75 -31.45 -20.28
C VAL A 293 -3.08 -31.95 -21.68
N ARG A 294 -2.25 -31.60 -22.67
CA ARG A 294 -2.54 -31.88 -24.10
C ARG A 294 -3.93 -31.39 -24.54
N GLY A 295 -4.35 -30.23 -23.99
CA GLY A 295 -5.65 -29.63 -24.30
C GLY A 295 -6.83 -30.18 -23.50
N VAL A 296 -6.64 -31.18 -22.64
CA VAL A 296 -7.69 -31.74 -21.79
C VAL A 296 -7.56 -31.20 -20.37
N PRO A 297 -8.63 -30.61 -19.80
CA PRO A 297 -8.64 -30.20 -18.39
C PRO A 297 -8.32 -31.38 -17.47
N THR A 298 -7.27 -31.29 -16.70
CA THR A 298 -6.76 -32.38 -15.85
C THR A 298 -6.46 -31.85 -14.45
N GLU A 299 -6.80 -32.65 -13.45
CA GLU A 299 -6.45 -32.35 -12.06
C GLU A 299 -4.98 -32.69 -11.79
N LEU A 300 -4.26 -31.72 -11.21
CA LEU A 300 -2.86 -31.83 -10.83
C LEU A 300 -2.74 -31.60 -9.32
N ASP A 301 -2.03 -32.51 -8.65
CA ASP A 301 -1.66 -32.31 -7.24
C ASP A 301 -0.32 -31.57 -7.18
N ILE A 302 -0.38 -30.30 -6.79
CA ILE A 302 0.77 -29.39 -6.69
C ILE A 302 1.18 -29.11 -5.23
N THR A 303 0.78 -29.96 -4.29
CA THR A 303 1.00 -29.73 -2.85
C THR A 303 2.48 -29.61 -2.50
N ALA A 304 3.30 -30.54 -3.01
CA ALA A 304 4.73 -30.54 -2.74
C ALA A 304 5.45 -29.35 -3.40
N GLU A 305 5.07 -29.03 -4.64
CA GLU A 305 5.61 -27.91 -5.41
C GLU A 305 5.28 -26.58 -4.73
N MET A 306 4.03 -26.38 -4.27
CA MET A 306 3.61 -25.20 -3.55
C MET A 306 4.41 -25.01 -2.27
N LYS A 307 4.55 -26.08 -1.46
CA LYS A 307 5.35 -26.04 -0.24
C LYS A 307 6.79 -25.64 -0.55
N THR A 308 7.46 -26.36 -1.46
CA THR A 308 8.85 -26.12 -1.83
C THR A 308 9.07 -24.70 -2.32
N ALA A 309 8.17 -24.18 -3.17
CA ALA A 309 8.27 -22.82 -3.68
C ALA A 309 8.12 -21.78 -2.57
N CYS A 310 7.12 -21.93 -1.68
CA CYS A 310 6.91 -20.97 -0.58
C CYS A 310 8.07 -21.02 0.45
N GLU A 311 8.62 -22.18 0.72
CA GLU A 311 9.72 -22.33 1.69
C GLU A 311 11.03 -21.65 1.23
N THR A 312 11.20 -21.34 -0.07
CA THR A 312 12.35 -20.55 -0.54
C THR A 312 12.45 -19.16 0.09
N LEU A 313 11.33 -18.65 0.58
CA LEU A 313 11.27 -17.35 1.26
C LEU A 313 11.82 -17.40 2.70
N LEU A 314 11.76 -18.54 3.38
CA LEU A 314 12.02 -18.64 4.81
C LEU A 314 13.42 -18.22 5.22
N ALA A 315 14.45 -18.85 4.64
CA ALA A 315 15.82 -18.60 5.06
C ALA A 315 16.25 -17.14 4.88
N PRO A 316 16.04 -16.49 3.70
CA PRO A 316 16.42 -15.09 3.52
C PRO A 316 15.66 -14.13 4.45
N VAL A 317 14.36 -14.38 4.68
CA VAL A 317 13.56 -13.54 5.58
C VAL A 317 14.04 -13.69 7.03
N ILE A 318 14.27 -14.90 7.49
CA ILE A 318 14.76 -15.18 8.85
C ILE A 318 16.14 -14.54 9.07
N GLU A 319 17.08 -14.74 8.15
CA GLU A 319 18.43 -14.18 8.25
C GLU A 319 18.40 -12.65 8.33
N THR A 320 17.63 -12.01 7.47
CA THR A 320 17.49 -10.54 7.46
C THR A 320 16.83 -10.02 8.73
N MET A 321 15.76 -10.68 9.18
CA MET A 321 15.07 -10.34 10.42
C MET A 321 16.03 -10.41 11.63
N LEU A 322 16.80 -11.47 11.74
CA LEU A 322 17.76 -11.66 12.84
C LEU A 322 18.93 -10.68 12.76
N ASP A 323 19.45 -10.36 11.55
CA ASP A 323 20.49 -9.33 11.36
C ASP A 323 20.02 -7.96 11.84
N LEU A 324 18.80 -7.55 11.47
CA LEU A 324 18.24 -6.28 11.93
C LEU A 324 17.99 -6.25 13.44
N LEU A 325 17.51 -7.35 14.03
CA LEU A 325 17.32 -7.46 15.48
C LEU A 325 18.65 -7.32 16.22
N ALA A 326 19.73 -7.91 15.70
CA ALA A 326 21.06 -7.80 16.31
C ALA A 326 21.63 -6.37 16.31
N ARG A 327 21.13 -5.48 15.45
CA ARG A 327 21.50 -4.05 15.37
C ARG A 327 20.66 -3.15 16.27
N VAL A 328 19.61 -3.68 16.90
CA VAL A 328 18.84 -2.96 17.91
C VAL A 328 19.64 -2.93 19.20
N GLU A 329 19.60 -1.81 19.92
CA GLU A 329 20.21 -1.66 21.23
C GLU A 329 19.71 -2.79 22.16
N PRO A 330 20.61 -3.45 22.91
CA PRO A 330 20.28 -4.68 23.68
C PRO A 330 19.05 -4.53 24.58
N GLU A 331 18.84 -3.35 25.18
CA GLU A 331 17.74 -3.05 26.10
C GLU A 331 16.36 -3.06 25.39
N PHE A 332 16.33 -2.89 24.06
CA PHE A 332 15.10 -2.82 23.27
C PHE A 332 14.84 -4.05 22.41
N GLN A 333 15.83 -4.95 22.26
CA GLN A 333 15.70 -6.15 21.42
C GLN A 333 14.49 -7.01 21.78
N GLU A 334 14.24 -7.22 23.08
CA GLU A 334 13.10 -8.00 23.54
C GLU A 334 11.77 -7.36 23.14
N ARG A 335 11.65 -6.03 23.24
CA ARG A 335 10.45 -5.30 22.84
C ARG A 335 10.20 -5.44 21.34
N VAL A 336 11.23 -5.28 20.52
CA VAL A 336 11.13 -5.41 19.07
C VAL A 336 10.80 -6.85 18.67
N ARG A 337 11.45 -7.88 19.26
CA ARG A 337 11.14 -9.30 18.99
C ARG A 337 9.68 -9.66 19.28
N ASN A 338 9.09 -9.04 20.31
CA ASN A 338 7.70 -9.26 20.69
C ASN A 338 6.70 -8.39 19.92
N ASN A 339 7.16 -7.56 18.97
CA ASN A 339 6.33 -6.66 18.21
C ASN A 339 6.74 -6.64 16.72
N ILE A 340 6.73 -7.82 16.09
CA ILE A 340 6.96 -7.98 14.64
C ILE A 340 5.62 -8.04 13.93
N ILE A 341 5.45 -7.25 12.89
CA ILE A 341 4.23 -7.16 12.10
C ILE A 341 4.53 -7.58 10.66
N LEU A 342 3.82 -8.59 10.19
CA LEU A 342 3.80 -8.99 8.79
C LEU A 342 2.75 -8.19 8.04
N SER A 343 3.14 -7.53 6.96
CA SER A 343 2.28 -6.85 6.00
C SER A 343 2.52 -7.37 4.58
N GLY A 344 1.78 -6.81 3.63
CA GLY A 344 1.80 -7.27 2.25
C GLY A 344 1.12 -8.62 2.01
N GLY A 345 0.89 -8.95 0.75
CA GLY A 345 0.19 -10.19 0.37
C GLY A 345 0.91 -11.47 0.77
N GLY A 346 2.26 -11.46 0.82
CA GLY A 346 3.07 -12.57 1.28
C GLY A 346 2.96 -12.86 2.78
N GLY A 347 2.57 -11.87 3.59
CA GLY A 347 2.28 -12.06 5.01
C GLY A 347 1.13 -13.04 5.27
N LEU A 348 0.26 -13.26 4.27
CA LEU A 348 -0.87 -14.19 4.33
C LEU A 348 -0.51 -15.64 4.03
N ILE A 349 0.75 -15.96 3.70
CA ILE A 349 1.21 -17.34 3.50
C ILE A 349 0.97 -18.13 4.78
N ARG A 350 0.16 -19.18 4.70
CA ARG A 350 -0.22 -19.98 5.86
C ARG A 350 1.01 -20.59 6.54
N GLY A 351 1.12 -20.43 7.85
CA GLY A 351 2.22 -20.95 8.66
C GLY A 351 3.47 -20.07 8.71
N LEU A 352 3.57 -18.99 7.92
CA LEU A 352 4.75 -18.14 7.88
C LEU A 352 5.05 -17.50 9.24
N GLY A 353 4.06 -16.89 9.89
CA GLY A 353 4.25 -16.27 11.21
C GLY A 353 4.78 -17.27 12.24
N VAL A 354 4.24 -18.50 12.24
CA VAL A 354 4.72 -19.59 13.13
C VAL A 354 6.16 -19.97 12.81
N ALA A 355 6.54 -20.03 11.53
CA ALA A 355 7.91 -20.34 11.12
C ALA A 355 8.90 -19.28 11.62
N LEU A 356 8.52 -17.99 11.51
CA LEU A 356 9.34 -16.88 12.01
C LEU A 356 9.42 -16.87 13.55
N GLU A 357 8.33 -17.13 14.26
CA GLU A 357 8.35 -17.27 15.74
C GLU A 357 9.25 -18.44 16.20
N ASN A 358 9.24 -19.56 15.46
CA ASN A 358 10.13 -20.68 15.72
C ASN A 358 11.61 -20.30 15.54
N ALA A 359 11.94 -19.53 14.50
CA ALA A 359 13.29 -19.02 14.30
C ALA A 359 13.75 -18.08 15.43
N LEU A 360 12.85 -17.24 15.95
CA LEU A 360 13.12 -16.33 17.06
C LEU A 360 13.46 -17.06 18.38
N ARG A 361 13.12 -18.34 18.52
CA ARG A 361 13.48 -19.11 19.73
C ARG A 361 14.98 -19.15 19.99
N SER A 362 15.80 -19.11 18.95
CA SER A 362 17.26 -19.10 19.05
C SER A 362 17.82 -17.83 19.70
N VAL A 363 17.04 -16.73 19.72
CA VAL A 363 17.44 -15.41 20.24
C VAL A 363 16.55 -14.94 21.41
N GLY A 364 15.89 -15.88 22.11
CA GLY A 364 15.07 -15.60 23.28
C GLY A 364 13.57 -15.52 23.01
N GLY A 365 13.11 -15.97 21.85
CA GLY A 365 11.69 -15.97 21.45
C GLY A 365 11.21 -14.61 20.94
N GLY A 366 9.96 -14.57 20.48
CA GLY A 366 9.31 -13.37 19.95
C GLY A 366 7.89 -13.63 19.51
N LYS A 367 7.21 -12.57 19.11
CA LYS A 367 5.82 -12.58 18.63
C LYS A 367 5.74 -11.97 17.24
N VAL A 368 5.04 -12.67 16.34
CA VAL A 368 4.78 -12.24 14.97
C VAL A 368 3.28 -12.12 14.77
N ARG A 369 2.82 -10.93 14.43
CA ARG A 369 1.42 -10.65 14.07
C ARG A 369 1.31 -10.44 12.57
N TYR A 370 0.22 -10.83 11.96
CA TYR A 370 -0.08 -10.53 10.57
C TYR A 370 -1.26 -9.57 10.46
N MET A 371 -1.29 -8.81 9.37
CA MET A 371 -2.39 -7.92 9.07
C MET A 371 -3.52 -8.72 8.40
N GLU A 372 -4.75 -8.60 8.93
CA GLU A 372 -5.92 -9.28 8.35
C GLU A 372 -6.31 -8.73 6.98
N ASP A 373 -6.15 -7.42 6.77
CA ASP A 373 -6.40 -6.74 5.49
C ASP A 373 -5.15 -5.93 5.08
N PRO A 374 -4.17 -6.59 4.44
CA PRO A 374 -2.91 -5.92 4.07
C PRO A 374 -3.03 -5.04 2.81
N VAL A 375 -4.16 -5.07 2.10
CA VAL A 375 -4.27 -4.46 0.76
C VAL A 375 -4.13 -2.94 0.79
N PHE A 376 -4.69 -2.29 1.82
CA PHE A 376 -4.71 -0.83 1.91
C PHE A 376 -3.79 -0.26 3.00
N VAL A 377 -3.13 -1.11 3.78
CA VAL A 377 -2.36 -0.64 4.94
C VAL A 377 -1.25 0.35 4.55
N GLY A 378 -0.58 0.11 3.42
CA GLY A 378 0.47 1.01 2.89
C GLY A 378 -0.10 2.35 2.41
N SER A 379 -1.17 2.32 1.61
CA SER A 379 -1.82 3.54 1.11
C SER A 379 -2.56 4.32 2.20
N ASP A 380 -3.18 3.65 3.19
CA ASP A 380 -3.78 4.31 4.34
C ASP A 380 -2.72 4.98 5.23
N GLY A 381 -1.57 4.33 5.42
CA GLY A 381 -0.44 4.92 6.13
C GLY A 381 0.16 6.10 5.38
N GLY A 382 0.27 6.00 4.05
CA GLY A 382 0.63 7.12 3.19
C GLY A 382 -0.35 8.29 3.29
N LEU A 383 -1.65 8.03 3.35
CA LEU A 383 -2.68 9.06 3.55
C LEU A 383 -2.57 9.70 4.95
N ALA A 384 -2.35 8.91 6.00
CA ALA A 384 -2.15 9.45 7.34
C ALA A 384 -0.93 10.39 7.38
N LEU A 385 0.19 9.97 6.79
CA LEU A 385 1.36 10.82 6.61
C LEU A 385 1.05 12.09 5.81
N ALA A 386 0.25 12.00 4.75
CA ALA A 386 -0.11 13.15 3.93
C ALA A 386 -0.93 14.19 4.70
N MET A 387 -1.74 13.75 5.64
CA MET A 387 -2.56 14.65 6.48
C MET A 387 -1.76 15.28 7.61
N ASP A 388 -0.71 14.61 8.10
CA ASP A 388 0.09 15.05 9.26
C ASP A 388 1.39 15.77 8.87
N ALA A 389 1.86 15.61 7.61
CA ALA A 389 3.15 16.13 7.17
C ALA A 389 3.21 17.67 7.23
N PRO A 390 4.23 18.25 7.91
CA PRO A 390 4.41 19.69 7.94
C PRO A 390 4.72 20.25 6.54
N GLU A 391 4.37 21.52 6.32
CA GLU A 391 4.51 22.18 5.01
C GLU A 391 5.95 22.11 4.44
N GLY A 392 6.95 22.11 5.32
CA GLY A 392 8.36 22.05 4.94
C GLY A 392 8.84 20.71 4.39
N ASP A 393 8.09 19.62 4.60
CA ASP A 393 8.46 18.28 4.15
C ASP A 393 8.02 18.00 2.70
N TRP A 394 7.13 18.83 2.18
CA TRP A 394 6.59 18.66 0.84
C TRP A 394 7.52 19.19 -0.24
N GLU A 395 7.79 18.32 -1.20
CA GLU A 395 8.50 18.70 -2.42
C GLU A 395 7.50 19.17 -3.48
N LYS A 396 7.53 20.48 -3.80
CA LYS A 396 6.68 21.04 -4.85
C LYS A 396 7.16 20.60 -6.23
N LEU A 397 6.23 20.04 -7.02
CA LEU A 397 6.47 19.61 -8.39
C LEU A 397 6.01 20.71 -9.37
N THR A 398 6.53 21.92 -9.22
CA THR A 398 6.25 22.99 -10.18
C THR A 398 6.63 22.55 -11.59
N ALA A 399 5.76 22.84 -12.54
CA ALA A 399 5.89 22.52 -13.97
C ALA A 399 7.15 23.14 -14.59
#